data_71d483c6b512279babfdfe3ec58963d2
#
_entry.id   71d483c6b512279babfdfe3ec58963d2
#
_cell.length_a   1.000
_cell.length_b   1.000
_cell.length_c   1.000
_cell.angle_alpha   90.00
_cell.angle_beta   90.00
_cell.angle_gamma   90.00
#
_symmetry.space_group_name_H-M   'P 1'
#
loop_
_entity.id
_entity.type
_entity.pdbx_description
1 polymer ?
#
loop_
_entity_poly.entity_id
_entity_poly.type
_entity_poly.pdbx_seq_one_letter_code
_entity_poly.pdbx_strand_id
1 'polypeptide(L)'
;DHFGISLDKPWQDLTRAQQRIVLYGTGKQRIRMRFEGPNGTWSGYRSYEGVIPNLKRRYEETNSDYIRNKIQELMSRTPCNTCQGSRLHPVARAVTVAETPIFELTHWPVSRLLPWIESLLHPENTDASHPLDAKAYAIAERPLREVRDRLRFLVDVGLDYLSLDRSASTLSGGEAQRIRLATQVGSRLTGVLYVLDEPSIGLHQRDTARLLRTLKEMRDLGNTVLVVEHDDETIRAADW
;
A
#
# COMPACT_ATOMS: atom_id res chain seq x y z
N ASP A 1 3.85 -39.53 -19.14
CA ASP A 1 3.84 -40.47 -20.30
C ASP A 1 2.91 -40.00 -21.42
N HIS A 2 1.61 -39.70 -21.16
CA HIS A 2 0.62 -39.38 -22.20
C HIS A 2 1.00 -38.20 -23.11
N PHE A 3 1.66 -37.19 -22.58
CA PHE A 3 2.12 -36.00 -23.30
C PHE A 3 3.63 -35.94 -23.53
N GLY A 4 4.35 -37.04 -23.30
CA GLY A 4 5.79 -37.12 -23.44
C GLY A 4 6.55 -36.15 -22.52
N ILE A 5 5.98 -35.84 -21.35
CA ILE A 5 6.62 -34.98 -20.35
C ILE A 5 7.43 -35.87 -19.40
N SER A 6 8.77 -35.75 -19.45
CA SER A 6 9.66 -36.39 -18.48
C SER A 6 9.76 -35.51 -17.22
N LEU A 7 9.75 -36.15 -16.04
CA LEU A 7 9.97 -35.45 -14.77
C LEU A 7 11.42 -35.00 -14.57
N ASP A 8 12.36 -35.63 -15.30
CA ASP A 8 13.80 -35.33 -15.19
C ASP A 8 14.19 -34.16 -16.12
N LYS A 9 13.27 -33.72 -16.99
CA LYS A 9 13.53 -32.63 -17.92
C LYS A 9 13.31 -31.28 -17.26
N PRO A 10 14.29 -30.36 -17.27
CA PRO A 10 14.14 -29.01 -16.74
C PRO A 10 12.94 -28.29 -17.33
N TRP A 11 12.27 -27.44 -16.53
CA TRP A 11 11.08 -26.67 -16.97
C TRP A 11 11.32 -25.85 -18.24
N GLN A 12 12.48 -25.21 -18.37
CA GLN A 12 12.87 -24.38 -19.50
C GLN A 12 12.99 -25.17 -20.82
N ASP A 13 13.25 -26.48 -20.72
CA ASP A 13 13.44 -27.36 -21.88
C ASP A 13 12.12 -28.01 -22.33
N LEU A 14 11.04 -27.82 -21.58
CA LEU A 14 9.70 -28.25 -21.99
C LEU A 14 9.19 -27.36 -23.12
N THR A 15 8.51 -27.99 -24.10
CA THR A 15 7.81 -27.21 -25.13
C THR A 15 6.72 -26.34 -24.54
N ARG A 16 6.35 -25.23 -25.20
CA ARG A 16 5.25 -24.36 -24.77
C ARG A 16 3.93 -25.12 -24.59
N ALA A 17 3.66 -26.13 -25.41
CA ALA A 17 2.48 -26.97 -25.30
C ALA A 17 2.52 -27.81 -24.00
N GLN A 18 3.67 -28.41 -23.67
CA GLN A 18 3.85 -29.16 -22.44
C GLN A 18 3.76 -28.27 -21.19
N GLN A 19 4.41 -27.10 -21.21
CA GLN A 19 4.30 -26.11 -20.14
C GLN A 19 2.83 -25.68 -19.92
N ARG A 20 2.09 -25.44 -21.00
CA ARG A 20 0.66 -25.09 -20.91
C ARG A 20 -0.17 -26.19 -20.29
N ILE A 21 0.08 -27.45 -20.63
CA ILE A 21 -0.63 -28.59 -20.02
C ILE A 21 -0.35 -28.67 -18.53
N VAL A 22 0.92 -28.52 -18.10
CA VAL A 22 1.30 -28.54 -16.68
C VAL A 22 0.62 -27.39 -15.92
N LEU A 23 0.65 -26.18 -16.47
CA LEU A 23 0.10 -24.98 -15.80
C LEU A 23 -1.42 -24.94 -15.80
N TYR A 24 -2.07 -25.24 -16.93
CA TYR A 24 -3.50 -25.01 -17.12
C TYR A 24 -4.33 -26.27 -17.30
N GLY A 25 -3.68 -27.45 -17.30
CA GLY A 25 -4.36 -28.75 -17.39
C GLY A 25 -4.73 -29.18 -18.79
N THR A 26 -5.51 -30.26 -18.87
CA THR A 26 -5.92 -30.92 -20.12
C THR A 26 -7.30 -30.46 -20.60
N GLY A 27 -7.93 -29.51 -19.93
CA GLY A 27 -9.28 -29.06 -20.22
C GLY A 27 -10.30 -30.23 -20.16
N LYS A 28 -11.00 -30.48 -21.26
CA LYS A 28 -11.97 -31.58 -21.37
C LYS A 28 -11.35 -32.96 -21.67
N GLN A 29 -10.06 -32.99 -22.06
CA GLN A 29 -9.39 -34.23 -22.43
C GLN A 29 -9.13 -35.08 -21.16
N ARG A 30 -9.69 -36.29 -21.15
CA ARG A 30 -9.48 -37.27 -20.08
C ARG A 30 -8.24 -38.09 -20.42
N ILE A 31 -7.35 -38.22 -19.44
CA ILE A 31 -6.14 -39.04 -19.52
C ILE A 31 -6.20 -40.14 -18.49
N ARG A 32 -5.50 -41.24 -18.74
CA ARG A 32 -5.38 -42.32 -17.77
C ARG A 32 -4.38 -41.81 -16.69
N MET A 33 -4.88 -41.71 -15.48
CA MET A 33 -4.10 -41.39 -14.31
C MET A 33 -3.95 -42.62 -13.40
N ARG A 34 -2.75 -42.80 -12.84
CA ARG A 34 -2.49 -43.81 -11.82
C ARG A 34 -1.93 -43.08 -10.62
N PHE A 35 -2.52 -43.30 -9.49
CA PHE A 35 -2.08 -42.76 -8.21
C PHE A 35 -1.80 -43.91 -7.26
N GLU A 36 -0.59 -43.90 -6.71
CA GLU A 36 -0.14 -44.88 -5.69
C GLU A 36 -0.08 -44.15 -4.34
N GLY A 37 -0.92 -44.56 -3.42
CA GLY A 37 -1.00 -43.98 -2.08
C GLY A 37 -0.84 -45.08 -1.01
N PRO A 38 -0.71 -44.68 0.27
CA PRO A 38 -0.56 -45.63 1.39
C PRO A 38 -1.68 -46.65 1.49
N ASN A 39 -2.87 -46.31 0.99
CA ASN A 39 -4.10 -47.15 1.06
C ASN A 39 -4.38 -47.91 -0.23
N GLY A 40 -3.43 -48.01 -1.17
CA GLY A 40 -3.57 -48.73 -2.43
C GLY A 40 -3.37 -47.90 -3.69
N THR A 41 -3.51 -48.56 -4.84
CA THR A 41 -3.34 -47.97 -6.16
C THR A 41 -4.70 -47.68 -6.77
N TRP A 42 -4.94 -46.44 -7.17
CA TRP A 42 -6.09 -46.05 -7.97
C TRP A 42 -5.68 -45.80 -9.42
N SER A 43 -6.45 -46.28 -10.37
CA SER A 43 -6.27 -45.95 -11.78
C SER A 43 -7.60 -45.64 -12.46
N GLY A 44 -7.64 -44.61 -13.28
CA GLY A 44 -8.87 -44.21 -13.97
C GLY A 44 -8.63 -43.08 -14.99
N TYR A 45 -9.66 -42.76 -15.76
CA TYR A 45 -9.62 -41.67 -16.72
C TYR A 45 -10.19 -40.39 -16.09
N ARG A 46 -9.35 -39.37 -15.94
CA ARG A 46 -9.73 -38.01 -15.45
C ARG A 46 -9.04 -36.95 -16.26
N SER A 47 -9.61 -35.76 -16.31
CA SER A 47 -8.93 -34.56 -16.78
C SER A 47 -7.95 -34.07 -15.72
N TYR A 48 -6.78 -33.64 -16.13
CA TYR A 48 -5.84 -32.98 -15.25
C TYR A 48 -6.19 -31.49 -15.15
N GLU A 49 -6.40 -31.03 -13.93
CA GLU A 49 -6.85 -29.66 -13.65
C GLU A 49 -5.81 -28.60 -14.02
N GLY A 50 -4.52 -28.90 -13.86
CA GLY A 50 -3.40 -27.96 -13.97
C GLY A 50 -3.05 -27.31 -12.65
N VAL A 51 -1.80 -26.81 -12.56
CA VAL A 51 -1.27 -26.22 -11.33
C VAL A 51 -2.01 -24.93 -10.97
N ILE A 52 -2.20 -24.02 -11.95
CA ILE A 52 -2.82 -22.70 -11.69
C ILE A 52 -4.28 -22.81 -11.28
N PRO A 53 -5.17 -23.55 -12.01
CA PRO A 53 -6.55 -23.75 -11.58
C PRO A 53 -6.65 -24.44 -10.21
N ASN A 54 -5.80 -25.44 -9.95
CA ASN A 54 -5.76 -26.13 -8.66
C ASN A 54 -5.42 -25.16 -7.51
N LEU A 55 -4.38 -24.34 -7.67
CA LEU A 55 -3.99 -23.35 -6.66
C LEU A 55 -5.09 -22.31 -6.46
N LYS A 56 -5.73 -21.83 -7.53
CA LYS A 56 -6.85 -20.88 -7.42
C LYS A 56 -8.01 -21.46 -6.63
N ARG A 57 -8.47 -22.66 -6.97
CA ARG A 57 -9.54 -23.34 -6.25
C ARG A 57 -9.17 -23.54 -4.78
N ARG A 58 -7.96 -24.04 -4.50
CA ARG A 58 -7.48 -24.21 -3.11
C ARG A 58 -7.40 -22.89 -2.34
N TYR A 59 -7.03 -21.79 -2.97
CA TYR A 59 -7.01 -20.47 -2.36
C TYR A 59 -8.41 -20.02 -1.95
N GLU A 60 -9.42 -20.29 -2.77
CA GLU A 60 -10.81 -19.94 -2.54
C GLU A 60 -11.48 -20.84 -1.48
N GLU A 61 -11.22 -22.15 -1.53
CA GLU A 61 -11.88 -23.16 -0.69
C GLU A 61 -11.22 -23.35 0.69
N THR A 62 -9.94 -22.95 0.87
CA THR A 62 -9.22 -23.24 2.12
C THR A 62 -9.70 -22.38 3.28
N ASN A 63 -9.91 -23.02 4.44
CA ASN A 63 -10.14 -22.34 5.71
C ASN A 63 -8.84 -22.10 6.53
N SER A 64 -7.69 -22.56 6.02
CA SER A 64 -6.39 -22.41 6.67
C SER A 64 -5.68 -21.15 6.17
N ASP A 65 -5.45 -20.20 7.06
CA ASP A 65 -4.68 -18.99 6.76
C ASP A 65 -3.25 -19.30 6.33
N TYR A 66 -2.64 -20.34 6.91
CA TYR A 66 -1.31 -20.79 6.52
C TYR A 66 -1.25 -21.21 5.04
N ILE A 67 -2.21 -22.04 4.59
CA ILE A 67 -2.27 -22.50 3.18
C ILE A 67 -2.57 -21.30 2.26
N ARG A 68 -3.50 -20.42 2.67
CA ARG A 68 -3.83 -19.22 1.92
C ARG A 68 -2.61 -18.32 1.72
N ASN A 69 -1.85 -18.05 2.77
CA ASN A 69 -0.63 -17.24 2.73
C ASN A 69 0.43 -17.88 1.82
N LYS A 70 0.63 -19.19 1.92
CA LYS A 70 1.58 -19.91 1.05
C LYS A 70 1.22 -19.84 -0.43
N ILE A 71 -0.06 -19.90 -0.78
CA ILE A 71 -0.50 -19.72 -2.17
C ILE A 71 -0.34 -18.26 -2.59
N GLN A 72 -0.60 -17.32 -1.69
CA GLN A 72 -0.50 -15.88 -1.95
C GLN A 72 0.94 -15.43 -2.25
N GLU A 73 1.96 -16.09 -1.65
CA GLU A 73 3.37 -15.87 -1.98
C GLU A 73 3.69 -16.14 -3.47
N LEU A 74 2.90 -17.00 -4.13
CA LEU A 74 3.04 -17.32 -5.56
C LEU A 74 2.25 -16.39 -6.47
N MET A 75 1.48 -15.46 -5.92
CA MET A 75 0.65 -14.53 -6.67
C MET A 75 1.34 -13.19 -6.84
N SER A 76 1.20 -12.58 -8.01
CA SER A 76 1.57 -11.18 -8.25
C SER A 76 0.32 -10.30 -8.29
N ARG A 77 0.43 -9.10 -7.73
CA ARG A 77 -0.63 -8.08 -7.84
C ARG A 77 -0.51 -7.39 -9.20
N THR A 78 -1.56 -7.48 -9.99
CA THR A 78 -1.66 -6.76 -11.26
C THR A 78 -2.75 -5.68 -11.16
N PRO A 79 -2.55 -4.50 -11.75
CA PRO A 79 -3.60 -3.49 -11.83
C PRO A 79 -4.85 -4.06 -12.53
N CYS A 80 -6.02 -3.68 -12.06
CA CYS A 80 -7.27 -4.03 -12.71
C CYS A 80 -7.34 -3.40 -14.09
N ASN A 81 -7.65 -4.18 -15.13
CA ASN A 81 -7.73 -3.68 -16.52
C ASN A 81 -8.82 -2.60 -16.71
N THR A 82 -9.89 -2.62 -15.91
CA THR A 82 -10.98 -1.66 -15.99
C THR A 82 -10.65 -0.34 -15.32
N CYS A 83 -10.16 -0.38 -14.06
CA CYS A 83 -9.88 0.83 -13.29
C CYS A 83 -8.41 1.24 -13.30
N GLN A 84 -7.51 0.41 -13.84
CA GLN A 84 -6.06 0.67 -13.94
C GLN A 84 -5.41 1.08 -12.62
N GLY A 85 -5.91 0.51 -11.51
CA GLY A 85 -5.41 0.80 -10.17
C GLY A 85 -6.14 1.92 -9.43
N SER A 86 -6.95 2.74 -10.10
CA SER A 86 -7.66 3.87 -9.48
C SER A 86 -8.71 3.46 -8.44
N ARG A 87 -9.19 2.20 -8.47
CA ARG A 87 -10.28 1.67 -7.62
C ARG A 87 -11.60 2.43 -7.75
N LEU A 88 -11.72 3.33 -8.74
CA LEU A 88 -12.87 4.17 -8.99
C LEU A 88 -13.64 3.71 -10.23
N HIS A 89 -14.96 3.91 -10.21
CA HIS A 89 -15.81 3.75 -11.37
C HIS A 89 -15.42 4.76 -12.47
N PRO A 90 -15.54 4.45 -13.78
CA PRO A 90 -15.16 5.37 -14.86
C PRO A 90 -15.72 6.78 -14.75
N VAL A 91 -16.99 6.94 -14.31
CA VAL A 91 -17.62 8.24 -14.09
C VAL A 91 -16.92 9.02 -12.97
N ALA A 92 -16.58 8.37 -11.86
CA ALA A 92 -15.86 9.01 -10.75
C ALA A 92 -14.43 9.41 -11.14
N ARG A 93 -13.80 8.69 -12.07
CA ARG A 93 -12.46 9.04 -12.61
C ARG A 93 -12.48 10.32 -13.46
N ALA A 94 -13.63 10.67 -14.03
CA ALA A 94 -13.77 11.89 -14.83
C ALA A 94 -13.94 13.16 -13.98
N VAL A 95 -14.13 13.01 -12.66
CA VAL A 95 -14.20 14.16 -11.74
C VAL A 95 -12.81 14.70 -11.50
N THR A 96 -12.63 15.99 -11.73
CA THR A 96 -11.35 16.71 -11.58
C THR A 96 -11.47 17.86 -10.59
N VAL A 97 -10.35 18.19 -9.95
CA VAL A 97 -10.16 19.42 -9.18
C VAL A 97 -9.03 20.18 -9.85
N ALA A 98 -9.27 21.41 -10.29
CA ALA A 98 -8.32 22.18 -11.08
C ALA A 98 -7.72 21.32 -12.22
N GLU A 99 -8.61 20.72 -13.04
CA GLU A 99 -8.31 19.83 -14.18
C GLU A 99 -7.58 18.52 -13.86
N THR A 100 -7.20 18.28 -12.60
CA THR A 100 -6.49 17.08 -12.19
C THR A 100 -7.44 16.07 -11.54
N PRO A 101 -7.49 14.82 -12.04
CA PRO A 101 -8.33 13.76 -11.45
C PRO A 101 -7.82 13.35 -10.06
N ILE A 102 -8.75 13.03 -9.15
CA ILE A 102 -8.40 12.63 -7.77
C ILE A 102 -7.44 11.45 -7.71
N PHE A 103 -7.58 10.47 -8.62
CA PHE A 103 -6.70 9.31 -8.62
C PHE A 103 -5.25 9.66 -9.01
N GLU A 104 -5.05 10.68 -9.84
CA GLU A 104 -3.72 11.17 -10.18
C GLU A 104 -3.09 11.88 -8.99
N LEU A 105 -3.84 12.74 -8.31
CA LEU A 105 -3.40 13.42 -7.10
C LEU A 105 -2.95 12.44 -6.01
N THR A 106 -3.67 11.33 -5.85
CA THR A 106 -3.30 10.31 -4.84
C THR A 106 -2.03 9.54 -5.19
N HIS A 107 -1.60 9.52 -6.46
CA HIS A 107 -0.34 8.91 -6.91
C HIS A 107 0.87 9.83 -6.70
N TRP A 108 0.64 11.13 -6.54
CA TRP A 108 1.75 12.04 -6.31
C TRP A 108 2.36 11.84 -4.93
N PRO A 109 3.69 11.98 -4.79
CA PRO A 109 4.30 12.03 -3.47
C PRO A 109 3.79 13.27 -2.71
N VAL A 110 3.74 13.17 -1.38
CA VAL A 110 3.27 14.26 -0.51
C VAL A 110 4.06 15.56 -0.77
N SER A 111 5.36 15.44 -1.05
CA SER A 111 6.23 16.57 -1.41
C SER A 111 5.78 17.36 -2.64
N ARG A 112 5.05 16.74 -3.56
CA ARG A 112 4.44 17.39 -4.73
C ARG A 112 2.99 17.81 -4.47
N LEU A 113 2.25 16.98 -3.73
CA LEU A 113 0.83 17.22 -3.47
C LEU A 113 0.61 18.42 -2.55
N LEU A 114 1.44 18.59 -1.51
CA LEU A 114 1.32 19.69 -0.56
C LEU A 114 1.45 21.08 -1.22
N PRO A 115 2.49 21.39 -2.01
CA PRO A 115 2.59 22.68 -2.71
C PRO A 115 1.43 22.94 -3.67
N TRP A 116 0.90 21.89 -4.30
CA TRP A 116 -0.26 22.01 -5.17
C TRP A 116 -1.54 22.38 -4.39
N ILE A 117 -1.77 21.76 -3.22
CA ILE A 117 -2.89 22.16 -2.32
C ILE A 117 -2.71 23.60 -1.84
N GLU A 118 -1.47 23.99 -1.50
CA GLU A 118 -1.16 25.37 -1.06
C GLU A 118 -1.43 26.39 -2.19
N SER A 119 -1.12 26.06 -3.43
CA SER A 119 -1.41 26.93 -4.57
C SER A 119 -2.92 27.15 -4.77
N LEU A 120 -3.76 26.16 -4.47
CA LEU A 120 -5.22 26.32 -4.52
C LEU A 120 -5.76 27.18 -3.38
N LEU A 121 -5.05 27.25 -2.24
CA LEU A 121 -5.45 28.06 -1.08
C LEU A 121 -5.01 29.53 -1.20
N HIS A 122 -4.02 29.83 -2.04
CA HIS A 122 -3.46 31.16 -2.24
C HIS A 122 -3.32 31.45 -3.75
N PRO A 123 -4.43 31.55 -4.49
CA PRO A 123 -4.39 31.73 -5.94
C PRO A 123 -3.65 32.99 -6.37
N GLU A 124 -3.61 34.04 -5.53
CA GLU A 124 -2.87 35.29 -5.80
C GLU A 124 -1.35 35.13 -5.82
N ASN A 125 -0.81 34.06 -5.23
CA ASN A 125 0.63 33.80 -5.15
C ASN A 125 1.14 32.84 -6.24
N THR A 126 0.29 32.46 -7.18
CA THR A 126 0.61 31.48 -8.20
C THR A 126 0.26 31.98 -9.60
N ASP A 127 1.12 31.72 -10.58
CA ASP A 127 0.80 31.82 -12.01
C ASP A 127 -0.13 30.65 -12.44
N ALA A 128 -0.94 30.14 -11.52
CA ALA A 128 -1.75 28.96 -11.72
C ALA A 128 -2.76 29.22 -12.84
N SER A 129 -2.63 28.50 -13.92
CA SER A 129 -3.50 28.58 -15.10
C SER A 129 -4.95 28.17 -14.81
N HIS A 130 -5.20 27.54 -13.66
CA HIS A 130 -6.50 26.95 -13.29
C HIS A 130 -6.88 27.19 -11.82
N PRO A 131 -7.02 28.44 -11.37
CA PRO A 131 -7.55 28.71 -10.04
C PRO A 131 -9.02 28.26 -9.97
N LEU A 132 -9.44 27.83 -8.79
CA LEU A 132 -10.86 27.60 -8.52
C LEU A 132 -11.62 28.91 -8.69
N ASP A 133 -12.80 28.85 -9.28
CA ASP A 133 -13.70 30.03 -9.29
C ASP A 133 -14.12 30.39 -7.85
N ALA A 134 -14.64 31.60 -7.64
CA ALA A 134 -14.97 32.09 -6.30
C ALA A 134 -15.96 31.20 -5.54
N LYS A 135 -16.90 30.55 -6.24
CA LYS A 135 -17.86 29.63 -5.64
C LYS A 135 -17.20 28.30 -5.24
N ALA A 136 -16.41 27.73 -6.14
CA ALA A 136 -15.64 26.50 -5.86
C ALA A 136 -14.65 26.72 -4.73
N TYR A 137 -13.97 27.89 -4.71
CA TYR A 137 -13.05 28.25 -3.64
C TYR A 137 -13.76 28.33 -2.28
N ALA A 138 -14.89 29.01 -2.19
CA ALA A 138 -15.66 29.14 -0.94
C ALA A 138 -16.11 27.77 -0.39
N ILE A 139 -16.39 26.80 -1.26
CA ILE A 139 -16.75 25.44 -0.88
C ILE A 139 -15.49 24.64 -0.44
N ALA A 140 -14.40 24.79 -1.18
CA ALA A 140 -13.21 23.96 -1.04
C ALA A 140 -12.23 24.44 0.05
N GLU A 141 -12.26 25.73 0.43
CA GLU A 141 -11.28 26.36 1.32
C GLU A 141 -11.10 25.59 2.64
N ARG A 142 -12.18 25.28 3.34
CA ARG A 142 -12.11 24.57 4.63
C ARG A 142 -11.57 23.13 4.48
N PRO A 143 -12.08 22.28 3.57
CA PRO A 143 -11.48 20.96 3.30
C PRO A 143 -10.03 21.04 2.86
N LEU A 144 -9.65 21.98 2.00
CA LEU A 144 -8.28 22.12 1.53
C LEU A 144 -7.31 22.50 2.67
N ARG A 145 -7.73 23.39 3.59
CA ARG A 145 -6.93 23.72 4.78
C ARG A 145 -6.68 22.48 5.65
N GLU A 146 -7.71 21.68 5.87
CA GLU A 146 -7.57 20.43 6.66
C GLU A 146 -6.66 19.42 5.97
N VAL A 147 -6.79 19.23 4.66
CA VAL A 147 -5.91 18.36 3.87
C VAL A 147 -4.46 18.88 3.91
N ARG A 148 -4.25 20.17 3.70
CA ARG A 148 -2.92 20.81 3.81
C ARG A 148 -2.28 20.53 5.15
N ASP A 149 -2.99 20.73 6.25
CA ASP A 149 -2.44 20.57 7.60
C ASP A 149 -2.04 19.12 7.85
N ARG A 150 -2.85 18.16 7.42
CA ARG A 150 -2.50 16.72 7.49
C ARG A 150 -1.29 16.35 6.61
N LEU A 151 -1.19 16.91 5.41
CA LEU A 151 -0.04 16.67 4.53
C LEU A 151 1.24 17.27 5.11
N ARG A 152 1.17 18.47 5.73
CA ARG A 152 2.30 19.05 6.45
C ARG A 152 2.82 18.14 7.54
N PHE A 153 1.92 17.54 8.34
CA PHE A 153 2.35 16.58 9.35
C PHE A 153 3.09 15.38 8.75
N LEU A 154 2.65 14.86 7.60
CA LEU A 154 3.39 13.80 6.91
C LEU A 154 4.79 14.24 6.49
N VAL A 155 4.96 15.48 6.04
CA VAL A 155 6.26 16.07 5.73
C VAL A 155 7.11 16.22 7.00
N ASP A 156 6.51 16.69 8.10
CA ASP A 156 7.21 16.93 9.36
C ASP A 156 7.73 15.66 10.03
N VAL A 157 7.04 14.52 9.79
CA VAL A 157 7.50 13.21 10.25
C VAL A 157 8.36 12.45 9.22
N GLY A 158 8.83 13.15 8.16
CA GLY A 158 9.73 12.56 7.15
C GLY A 158 9.08 11.55 6.20
N LEU A 159 7.79 11.70 5.90
CA LEU A 159 7.02 10.84 4.99
C LEU A 159 6.62 11.55 3.69
N ASP A 160 7.35 12.58 3.30
CA ASP A 160 7.08 13.41 2.14
C ASP A 160 7.22 12.68 0.79
N TYR A 161 7.97 11.57 0.76
CA TYR A 161 8.15 10.71 -0.40
C TYR A 161 6.99 9.72 -0.64
N LEU A 162 6.11 9.51 0.35
CA LEU A 162 4.97 8.61 0.21
C LEU A 162 3.87 9.19 -0.66
N SER A 163 3.15 8.31 -1.36
CA SER A 163 1.90 8.64 -2.05
C SER A 163 0.69 8.12 -1.26
N LEU A 164 -0.47 8.79 -1.40
CA LEU A 164 -1.67 8.45 -0.64
C LEU A 164 -2.32 7.13 -1.09
N ASP A 165 -2.02 6.67 -2.29
CA ASP A 165 -2.52 5.39 -2.84
C ASP A 165 -1.71 4.18 -2.40
N ARG A 166 -0.57 4.39 -1.72
CA ARG A 166 0.30 3.31 -1.27
C ARG A 166 -0.44 2.37 -0.32
N SER A 167 -0.35 1.08 -0.59
CA SER A 167 -0.99 0.06 0.25
C SER A 167 -0.35 -0.01 1.64
N ALA A 168 -1.17 -0.01 2.68
CA ALA A 168 -0.71 -0.13 4.07
C ALA A 168 0.16 -1.38 4.32
N SER A 169 -0.08 -2.48 3.58
CA SER A 169 0.72 -3.71 3.67
C SER A 169 2.15 -3.59 3.12
N THR A 170 2.47 -2.48 2.44
CA THR A 170 3.80 -2.21 1.89
C THR A 170 4.60 -1.21 2.74
N LEU A 171 3.99 -0.70 3.81
CA LEU A 171 4.64 0.21 4.74
C LEU A 171 5.58 -0.57 5.66
N SER A 172 6.74 0.01 5.95
CA SER A 172 7.59 -0.46 7.04
C SER A 172 6.94 -0.15 8.40
N GLY A 173 7.41 -0.82 9.46
CA GLY A 173 6.92 -0.55 10.82
C GLY A 173 7.05 0.92 11.22
N GLY A 174 8.20 1.53 10.94
CA GLY A 174 8.45 2.94 11.21
C GLY A 174 7.57 3.90 10.39
N GLU A 175 7.31 3.62 9.10
CA GLU A 175 6.39 4.41 8.28
C GLU A 175 4.97 4.35 8.86
N ALA A 176 4.48 3.15 9.20
CA ALA A 176 3.15 2.97 9.78
C ALA A 176 3.00 3.68 11.13
N GLN A 177 4.03 3.65 11.98
CA GLN A 177 4.06 4.35 13.25
C GLN A 177 4.00 5.87 13.06
N ARG A 178 4.79 6.44 12.15
CA ARG A 178 4.80 7.88 11.84
C ARG A 178 3.48 8.35 11.22
N ILE A 179 2.83 7.54 10.39
CA ILE A 179 1.48 7.84 9.87
C ILE A 179 0.46 7.92 11.03
N ARG A 180 0.53 6.99 11.99
CA ARG A 180 -0.32 7.03 13.19
C ARG A 180 -0.06 8.29 14.00
N LEU A 181 1.21 8.65 14.21
CA LEU A 181 1.62 9.87 14.89
C LEU A 181 1.04 11.11 14.19
N ALA A 182 1.22 11.24 12.88
CA ALA A 182 0.68 12.34 12.09
C ALA A 182 -0.85 12.46 12.21
N THR A 183 -1.56 11.33 12.24
CA THR A 183 -3.02 11.29 12.43
C THR A 183 -3.44 11.80 13.82
N GLN A 184 -2.69 11.46 14.86
CA GLN A 184 -2.97 11.86 16.23
C GLN A 184 -2.68 13.34 16.49
N VAL A 185 -1.56 13.84 15.99
CA VAL A 185 -1.20 15.27 16.09
C VAL A 185 -2.23 16.14 15.37
N GLY A 186 -2.68 15.71 14.17
CA GLY A 186 -3.73 16.41 13.42
C GLY A 186 -5.06 16.54 14.16
N SER A 187 -5.33 15.68 15.14
CA SER A 187 -6.57 15.74 15.97
C SER A 187 -6.55 16.86 17.00
N ARG A 188 -5.40 17.48 17.29
CA ARG A 188 -5.19 18.50 18.35
C ARG A 188 -5.76 18.11 19.72
N LEU A 189 -5.73 16.81 20.03
CA LEU A 189 -6.15 16.32 21.35
C LEU A 189 -5.18 16.83 22.43
N THR A 190 -5.72 17.17 23.61
CA THR A 190 -4.98 17.60 24.78
C THR A 190 -5.19 16.64 25.93
N GLY A 191 -4.19 16.52 26.84
CA GLY A 191 -4.27 15.63 28.00
C GLY A 191 -4.12 14.15 27.66
N VAL A 192 -3.51 13.81 26.54
CA VAL A 192 -3.28 12.42 26.07
C VAL A 192 -1.85 11.99 26.42
N LEU A 193 -1.70 10.71 26.80
CA LEU A 193 -0.39 10.06 26.91
C LEU A 193 -0.06 9.36 25.58
N TYR A 194 1.02 9.78 24.94
CA TYR A 194 1.60 9.14 23.76
C TYR A 194 2.81 8.31 24.17
N VAL A 195 2.83 7.05 23.76
CA VAL A 195 3.97 6.14 23.96
C VAL A 195 4.51 5.76 22.59
N LEU A 196 5.76 6.09 22.33
CA LEU A 196 6.43 5.90 21.06
C LEU A 196 7.67 5.04 21.27
N ASP A 197 7.83 4.03 20.42
CA ASP A 197 8.95 3.11 20.43
C ASP A 197 9.80 3.34 19.18
N GLU A 198 11.03 3.79 19.37
CA GLU A 198 12.01 4.13 18.33
C GLU A 198 11.43 4.94 17.15
N PRO A 199 10.75 6.09 17.38
CA PRO A 199 10.12 6.84 16.29
C PRO A 199 11.11 7.44 15.30
N SER A 200 12.40 7.59 15.65
CA SER A 200 13.49 8.07 14.78
C SER A 200 14.06 6.97 13.86
N ILE A 201 13.69 5.70 14.06
CA ILE A 201 14.28 4.58 13.30
C ILE A 201 14.16 4.79 11.78
N GLY A 202 15.29 4.67 11.08
CA GLY A 202 15.35 4.82 9.63
C GLY A 202 15.18 6.26 9.13
N LEU A 203 15.20 7.27 10.00
CA LEU A 203 15.25 8.67 9.60
C LEU A 203 16.70 9.13 9.35
N HIS A 204 16.84 10.05 8.41
CA HIS A 204 18.07 10.82 8.27
C HIS A 204 18.10 11.91 9.37
N GLN A 205 19.28 12.30 9.84
CA GLN A 205 19.47 13.28 10.92
C GLN A 205 18.64 14.58 10.74
N ARG A 206 18.50 15.05 9.50
CA ARG A 206 17.67 16.22 9.18
C ARG A 206 16.18 16.00 9.49
N ASP A 207 15.69 14.77 9.29
CA ASP A 207 14.28 14.43 9.51
C ASP A 207 14.02 14.14 10.99
N THR A 208 15.02 13.65 11.73
CA THR A 208 14.99 13.54 13.20
C THR A 208 14.72 14.89 13.87
N ALA A 209 15.38 15.96 13.42
CA ALA A 209 15.13 17.30 13.94
C ALA A 209 13.69 17.80 13.72
N ARG A 210 13.06 17.41 12.59
CA ARG A 210 11.65 17.72 12.31
C ARG A 210 10.72 16.94 13.23
N LEU A 211 10.97 15.63 13.36
CA LEU A 211 10.22 14.76 14.26
C LEU A 211 10.25 15.30 15.70
N LEU A 212 11.43 15.65 16.21
CA LEU A 212 11.61 16.23 17.54
C LEU A 212 10.78 17.51 17.76
N ARG A 213 10.73 18.37 16.75
CA ARG A 213 9.90 19.58 16.79
C ARG A 213 8.42 19.21 16.94
N THR A 214 7.94 18.28 16.14
CA THR A 214 6.57 17.79 16.21
C THR A 214 6.24 17.19 17.58
N LEU A 215 7.14 16.40 18.16
CA LEU A 215 6.94 15.82 19.50
C LEU A 215 6.89 16.90 20.59
N LYS A 216 7.74 17.94 20.50
CA LYS A 216 7.70 19.09 21.41
C LYS A 216 6.40 19.88 21.27
N GLU A 217 5.92 20.12 20.05
CA GLU A 217 4.63 20.76 19.81
C GLU A 217 3.48 19.99 20.43
N MET A 218 3.50 18.63 20.34
CA MET A 218 2.49 17.78 21.03
C MET A 218 2.55 17.95 22.55
N ARG A 219 3.73 17.96 23.14
CA ARG A 219 3.93 18.22 24.57
C ARG A 219 3.39 19.60 24.94
N ASP A 220 3.71 20.63 24.19
CA ASP A 220 3.33 22.03 24.44
C ASP A 220 1.81 22.25 24.34
N LEU A 221 1.09 21.38 23.63
CA LEU A 221 -0.37 21.31 23.63
C LEU A 221 -0.96 20.72 24.93
N GLY A 222 -0.12 20.35 25.92
CA GLY A 222 -0.58 19.79 27.21
C GLY A 222 -0.67 18.27 27.22
N ASN A 223 0.06 17.58 26.32
CA ASN A 223 0.14 16.13 26.31
C ASN A 223 1.38 15.63 27.02
N THR A 224 1.36 14.35 27.42
CA THR A 224 2.55 13.64 27.88
C THR A 224 3.08 12.76 26.73
N VAL A 225 4.37 12.91 26.42
CA VAL A 225 5.00 12.12 25.35
C VAL A 225 6.11 11.28 25.96
N LEU A 226 5.94 9.97 25.99
CA LEU A 226 6.94 9.00 26.43
C LEU A 226 7.59 8.37 25.22
N VAL A 227 8.92 8.49 25.13
CA VAL A 227 9.67 7.99 23.98
C VAL A 227 10.73 7.00 24.45
N VAL A 228 10.77 5.83 23.83
CA VAL A 228 11.88 4.87 23.94
C VAL A 228 12.79 5.11 22.74
N GLU A 229 14.06 5.46 22.97
CA GLU A 229 14.98 5.83 21.91
C GLU A 229 16.43 5.45 22.23
N HIS A 230 17.22 5.31 21.16
CA HIS A 230 18.66 5.06 21.20
C HIS A 230 19.47 6.21 20.55
N ASP A 231 18.80 7.16 19.91
CA ASP A 231 19.42 8.32 19.27
C ASP A 231 19.79 9.38 20.30
N ASP A 232 21.08 9.75 20.34
CA ASP A 232 21.62 10.71 21.31
C ASP A 232 20.96 12.09 21.22
N GLU A 233 20.60 12.55 20.02
CA GLU A 233 19.96 13.85 19.81
C GLU A 233 18.56 13.86 20.41
N THR A 234 17.80 12.79 20.20
CA THR A 234 16.46 12.62 20.75
C THR A 234 16.50 12.52 22.28
N ILE A 235 17.43 11.74 22.84
CA ILE A 235 17.57 11.57 24.30
C ILE A 235 17.92 12.92 24.96
N ARG A 236 18.85 13.70 24.38
CA ARG A 236 19.23 15.01 24.90
C ARG A 236 18.14 16.08 24.76
N ALA A 237 17.21 15.89 23.84
CA ALA A 237 16.11 16.81 23.61
C ALA A 237 14.93 16.62 24.56
N ALA A 238 14.93 15.54 25.37
CA ALA A 238 13.91 15.24 26.36
C ALA A 238 13.98 16.20 27.56
N ASP A 239 12.85 16.39 28.22
CA ASP A 239 12.76 17.21 29.43
C ASP A 239 13.23 16.44 30.67
N TRP A 240 13.14 15.11 30.63
CA TRP A 240 13.46 14.18 31.73
C TRP A 240 14.18 12.94 31.18
#